data_1965c280ed090b00720e2b2f2fe9906a
#
_entry.id   1965c280ed090b00720e2b2f2fe9906a
#
_cell.length_a   1.000
_cell.length_b   1.000
_cell.length_c   1.000
_cell.angle_alpha   90.00
_cell.angle_beta   90.00
_cell.angle_gamma   90.00
#
_symmetry.space_group_name_H-M   'P 1'
#
loop_
_entity.id
_entity.type
_entity.pdbx_description
1 polymer ?
#
loop_
_entity_poly.entity_id
_entity_poly.type
_entity_poly.pdbx_seq_one_letter_code
_entity_poly.pdbx_strand_id
1 'polypeptide(L)'
;LVTNPNALGIFGFSFLEQNRDKIQGAVMNGVAPDMASISSGAYPVSRPLFFYIKNAHVGAIPGMMDYVEMFTSDAASGDGGYLSEKGLIPMPAAERSELMPKVLDLSLIVGDKSPSKMK
;
A
#
# COMPACT_ATOMS: atom_id res chain seq x y z
N LEU A 1 -18.29 -2.08 16.29
CA LEU A 1 -17.26 -2.80 17.07
C LEU A 1 -17.21 -2.32 18.52
N VAL A 2 -17.10 -1.01 18.76
CA VAL A 2 -16.98 -0.46 20.13
C VAL A 2 -18.17 -0.79 21.02
N THR A 3 -19.36 -0.83 20.45
CA THR A 3 -20.62 -1.16 21.15
C THR A 3 -20.91 -2.66 21.26
N ASN A 4 -20.21 -3.49 20.51
CA ASN A 4 -20.34 -4.94 20.54
C ASN A 4 -18.96 -5.61 20.56
N PRO A 5 -18.48 -6.08 21.71
CA PRO A 5 -17.16 -6.66 21.87
C PRO A 5 -16.97 -7.99 21.10
N ASN A 6 -18.05 -8.63 20.69
CA ASN A 6 -18.02 -9.87 19.90
C ASN A 6 -18.09 -9.62 18.39
N ALA A 7 -18.10 -8.36 17.94
CA ALA A 7 -18.16 -8.03 16.53
C ALA A 7 -16.76 -8.09 15.88
N LEU A 8 -16.71 -8.60 14.66
CA LEU A 8 -15.55 -8.56 13.80
C LEU A 8 -15.74 -7.51 12.71
N GLY A 9 -14.69 -6.77 12.37
CA GLY A 9 -14.69 -5.77 11.29
C GLY A 9 -13.48 -5.92 10.39
N ILE A 10 -13.65 -5.56 9.13
CA ILE A 10 -12.57 -5.52 8.13
C ILE A 10 -12.42 -4.08 7.68
N PHE A 11 -11.24 -3.50 7.87
CA PHE A 11 -10.93 -2.11 7.50
C PHE A 11 -9.42 -1.93 7.32
N GLY A 12 -9.02 -0.77 6.78
CA GLY A 12 -7.62 -0.46 6.56
C GLY A 12 -6.81 -0.36 7.86
N PHE A 13 -5.54 -0.67 7.79
CA PHE A 13 -4.62 -0.65 8.93
C PHE A 13 -4.55 0.72 9.61
N SER A 14 -4.60 1.80 8.85
CA SER A 14 -4.62 3.17 9.40
C SER A 14 -5.76 3.40 10.39
N PHE A 15 -6.92 2.79 10.15
CA PHE A 15 -8.04 2.89 11.08
C PHE A 15 -7.77 2.15 12.39
N LEU A 16 -7.11 0.99 12.33
CA LEU A 16 -6.67 0.27 13.53
C LEU A 16 -5.66 1.11 14.32
N GLU A 17 -4.66 1.70 13.66
CA GLU A 17 -3.65 2.55 14.30
C GLU A 17 -4.25 3.73 15.06
N GLN A 18 -5.22 4.40 14.47
CA GLN A 18 -5.89 5.56 15.07
C GLN A 18 -6.87 5.21 16.20
N ASN A 19 -7.22 3.94 16.37
CA ASN A 19 -8.24 3.49 17.31
C ASN A 19 -7.78 2.31 18.19
N ARG A 20 -6.47 2.18 18.43
CA ARG A 20 -5.91 1.09 19.26
C ARG A 20 -6.40 1.09 20.70
N ASP A 21 -6.93 2.21 21.17
CA ASP A 21 -7.58 2.35 22.47
C ASP A 21 -8.96 1.69 22.55
N LYS A 22 -9.62 1.44 21.41
CA LYS A 22 -10.99 0.95 21.31
C LYS A 22 -11.14 -0.38 20.60
N ILE A 23 -10.19 -0.73 19.74
CA ILE A 23 -10.24 -1.95 18.92
C ILE A 23 -8.90 -2.66 18.94
N GLN A 24 -8.92 -3.96 18.77
CA GLN A 24 -7.74 -4.81 18.73
C GLN A 24 -7.60 -5.46 17.35
N GLY A 25 -6.40 -5.48 16.82
CA GLY A 25 -6.09 -6.22 15.60
C GLY A 25 -6.09 -7.73 15.85
N ALA A 26 -6.74 -8.48 14.97
CA ALA A 26 -6.78 -9.93 15.08
C ALA A 26 -5.42 -10.55 14.67
N VAL A 27 -4.91 -11.44 15.50
CA VAL A 27 -3.74 -12.26 15.16
C VAL A 27 -4.17 -13.36 14.18
N MET A 28 -3.52 -13.44 13.03
CA MET A 28 -3.81 -14.42 11.98
C MET A 28 -2.60 -15.34 11.77
N ASN A 29 -2.79 -16.65 11.92
CA ASN A 29 -1.71 -17.64 11.83
C ASN A 29 -0.49 -17.32 12.72
N GLY A 30 -0.73 -16.76 13.90
CA GLY A 30 0.33 -16.36 14.84
C GLY A 30 1.00 -15.02 14.52
N VAL A 31 0.58 -14.31 13.47
CA VAL A 31 1.12 -13.01 13.06
C VAL A 31 0.16 -11.89 13.46
N ALA A 32 0.65 -10.89 14.19
CA ALA A 32 -0.12 -9.70 14.54
C ALA A 32 -0.10 -8.67 13.40
N PRO A 33 -1.17 -7.86 13.25
CA PRO A 33 -1.18 -6.78 12.27
C PRO A 33 -0.38 -5.58 12.79
N ASP A 34 0.89 -5.56 12.49
CA ASP A 34 1.78 -4.43 12.71
C ASP A 34 2.39 -3.95 11.38
N MET A 35 3.04 -2.80 11.42
CA MET A 35 3.59 -2.16 10.22
C MET A 35 4.61 -3.05 9.50
N ALA A 36 5.45 -3.75 10.25
CA ALA A 36 6.50 -4.61 9.70
C ALA A 36 5.92 -5.88 9.06
N SER A 37 4.96 -6.53 9.73
CA SER A 37 4.32 -7.75 9.22
C SER A 37 3.45 -7.48 7.98
N ILE A 38 2.84 -6.30 7.91
CA ILE A 38 2.05 -5.88 6.75
C ILE A 38 2.96 -5.48 5.59
N SER A 39 3.99 -4.67 5.83
CA SER A 39 4.94 -4.23 4.80
C SER A 39 5.69 -5.40 4.16
N SER A 40 6.08 -6.40 4.97
CA SER A 40 6.74 -7.62 4.47
C SER A 40 5.80 -8.63 3.84
N GLY A 41 4.47 -8.43 3.93
CA GLY A 41 3.48 -9.40 3.47
C GLY A 41 3.34 -10.64 4.38
N ALA A 42 3.95 -10.64 5.55
CA ALA A 42 3.86 -11.76 6.51
C ALA A 42 2.46 -11.86 7.13
N TYR A 43 1.74 -10.75 7.26
CA TYR A 43 0.35 -10.76 7.73
C TYR A 43 -0.58 -11.27 6.63
N PRO A 44 -1.29 -12.42 6.82
CA PRO A 44 -1.93 -13.15 5.72
C PRO A 44 -3.03 -12.42 4.95
N VAL A 45 -3.63 -11.39 5.55
CA VAL A 45 -4.68 -10.60 4.91
C VAL A 45 -4.18 -9.24 4.41
N SER A 46 -2.87 -8.99 4.46
CA SER A 46 -2.28 -7.78 3.86
C SER A 46 -2.41 -7.83 2.33
N ARG A 47 -2.66 -6.67 1.72
CA ARG A 47 -2.75 -6.53 0.27
C ARG A 47 -2.07 -5.25 -0.17
N PRO A 48 -1.30 -5.28 -1.27
CA PRO A 48 -0.75 -4.07 -1.85
C PRO A 48 -1.85 -3.20 -2.44
N LEU A 49 -1.65 -1.90 -2.40
CA LEU A 49 -2.42 -0.93 -3.18
C LEU A 49 -1.72 -0.75 -4.53
N PHE A 50 -2.51 -0.74 -5.60
CA PHE A 50 -2.02 -0.54 -6.95
C PHE A 50 -2.44 0.82 -7.48
N PHE A 51 -1.50 1.50 -8.10
CA PHE A 51 -1.74 2.71 -8.85
C PHE A 51 -1.69 2.39 -10.35
N TYR A 52 -2.77 2.67 -11.08
CA TYR A 52 -2.90 2.33 -12.49
C TYR A 52 -2.81 3.58 -13.37
N ILE A 53 -1.97 3.52 -14.38
CA ILE A 53 -1.79 4.56 -15.38
C ILE A 53 -2.23 4.01 -16.73
N LYS A 54 -3.13 4.73 -17.41
CA LYS A 54 -3.52 4.38 -18.77
C LYS A 54 -2.52 4.97 -19.75
N ASN A 55 -1.62 4.17 -20.28
CA ASN A 55 -0.55 4.62 -21.17
C ASN A 55 -1.04 5.41 -22.39
N ALA A 56 -2.23 5.07 -22.93
CA ALA A 56 -2.84 5.82 -24.04
C ALA A 56 -3.18 7.28 -23.70
N HIS A 57 -3.19 7.65 -22.41
CA HIS A 57 -3.44 9.02 -21.97
C HIS A 57 -2.14 9.81 -21.71
N VAL A 58 -1.00 9.13 -21.68
CA VAL A 58 0.30 9.79 -21.53
C VAL A 58 0.56 10.65 -22.77
N GLY A 59 0.91 11.90 -22.54
CA GLY A 59 1.05 12.90 -23.61
C GLY A 59 -0.25 13.54 -24.07
N ALA A 60 -1.41 12.90 -23.88
CA ALA A 60 -2.70 13.48 -24.19
C ALA A 60 -3.26 14.34 -23.02
N ILE A 61 -2.93 13.98 -21.79
CA ILE A 61 -3.34 14.71 -20.57
C ILE A 61 -2.14 15.47 -20.01
N PRO A 62 -2.14 16.81 -20.07
CA PRO A 62 -1.05 17.61 -19.50
C PRO A 62 -0.84 17.33 -18.01
N GLY A 63 0.42 17.26 -17.56
CA GLY A 63 0.77 17.05 -16.15
C GLY A 63 0.58 15.63 -15.62
N MET A 64 0.16 14.68 -16.45
CA MET A 64 -0.06 13.30 -16.00
C MET A 64 1.23 12.65 -15.48
N MET A 65 2.33 12.80 -16.21
CA MET A 65 3.61 12.22 -15.80
C MET A 65 4.18 12.95 -14.58
N ASP A 66 4.04 14.26 -14.49
CA ASP A 66 4.46 15.03 -13.30
C ASP A 66 3.70 14.56 -12.05
N TYR A 67 2.41 14.25 -12.20
CA TYR A 67 1.62 13.67 -11.11
C TYR A 67 2.11 12.28 -10.71
N VAL A 68 2.44 11.43 -11.69
CA VAL A 68 2.96 10.08 -11.45
C VAL A 68 4.30 10.15 -10.72
N GLU A 69 5.21 11.00 -11.18
CA GLU A 69 6.52 11.22 -10.57
C GLU A 69 6.37 11.73 -9.13
N MET A 70 5.53 12.72 -8.92
CA MET A 70 5.26 13.25 -7.58
C MET A 70 4.65 12.18 -6.67
N PHE A 71 3.65 11.44 -7.15
CA PHE A 71 2.96 10.40 -6.37
C PHE A 71 3.88 9.26 -5.94
N THR A 72 4.82 8.88 -6.80
CA THR A 72 5.79 7.80 -6.55
C THR A 72 7.06 8.28 -5.84
N SER A 73 7.23 9.59 -5.68
CA SER A 73 8.39 10.17 -4.96
C SER A 73 8.43 9.78 -3.48
N ASP A 74 9.60 9.86 -2.88
CA ASP A 74 9.76 9.66 -1.43
C ASP A 74 8.98 10.67 -0.60
N ALA A 75 8.79 11.89 -1.10
CA ALA A 75 8.01 12.92 -0.44
C ALA A 75 6.51 12.56 -0.31
N ALA A 76 5.99 11.77 -1.25
CA ALA A 76 4.61 11.32 -1.21
C ALA A 76 4.49 9.88 -0.64
N SER A 77 5.15 8.91 -1.22
CA SER A 77 4.97 7.48 -0.93
C SER A 77 6.11 6.84 -0.12
N GLY A 78 7.12 7.64 0.30
CA GLY A 78 8.22 7.17 1.13
C GLY A 78 7.90 7.09 2.61
N ASP A 79 8.90 6.66 3.39
CA ASP A 79 8.82 6.66 4.85
C ASP A 79 8.73 8.11 5.35
N GLY A 80 7.66 8.42 6.11
CA GLY A 80 7.37 9.79 6.53
C GLY A 80 6.84 10.70 5.43
N GLY A 81 6.51 10.17 4.26
CA GLY A 81 5.87 10.91 3.19
C GLY A 81 4.39 11.20 3.48
N TYR A 82 3.81 12.12 2.71
CA TYR A 82 2.43 12.57 2.86
C TYR A 82 1.40 11.42 2.94
N LEU A 83 1.56 10.39 2.12
CA LEU A 83 0.64 9.25 2.11
C LEU A 83 0.81 8.36 3.34
N SER A 84 2.03 8.28 3.89
CA SER A 84 2.29 7.57 5.14
C SER A 84 1.55 8.24 6.31
N GLU A 85 1.52 9.57 6.38
CA GLU A 85 0.71 10.31 7.35
C GLU A 85 -0.79 10.04 7.21
N LYS A 86 -1.25 9.71 6.00
CA LYS A 86 -2.64 9.32 5.72
C LYS A 86 -2.92 7.83 5.93
N GLY A 87 -1.93 7.07 6.40
CA GLY A 87 -2.07 5.67 6.75
C GLY A 87 -1.68 4.67 5.66
N LEU A 88 -1.01 5.14 4.60
CA LEU A 88 -0.34 4.22 3.69
C LEU A 88 0.85 3.59 4.41
N ILE A 89 0.99 2.28 4.32
CA ILE A 89 2.22 1.60 4.71
C ILE A 89 3.16 1.65 3.50
N PRO A 90 4.29 2.36 3.59
CA PRO A 90 5.19 2.48 2.46
C PRO A 90 5.82 1.14 2.10
N MET A 91 6.07 0.96 0.80
CA MET A 91 6.85 -0.15 0.28
C MET A 91 8.30 -0.05 0.79
N PRO A 92 9.00 -1.17 1.05
CA PRO A 92 10.42 -1.14 1.39
C PRO A 92 11.25 -0.32 0.39
N ALA A 93 12.22 0.46 0.88
CA ALA A 93 13.00 1.39 0.05
C ALA A 93 13.71 0.71 -1.14
N ALA A 94 14.19 -0.52 -0.94
CA ALA A 94 14.82 -1.30 -2.01
C ALA A 94 13.84 -1.59 -3.17
N GLU A 95 12.63 -2.02 -2.83
CA GLU A 95 11.57 -2.30 -3.82
C GLU A 95 11.11 -1.03 -4.53
N ARG A 96 11.00 0.10 -3.80
CA ARG A 96 10.69 1.40 -4.40
C ARG A 96 11.73 1.82 -5.42
N SER A 97 13.03 1.69 -5.09
CA SER A 97 14.12 2.03 -5.98
C SER A 97 14.13 1.21 -7.28
N GLU A 98 13.70 -0.05 -7.21
CA GLU A 98 13.55 -0.89 -8.40
C GLU A 98 12.30 -0.56 -9.22
N LEU A 99 11.25 -0.08 -8.56
CA LEU A 99 9.98 0.21 -9.20
C LEU A 99 9.99 1.53 -9.95
N MET A 100 10.64 2.56 -9.39
CA MET A 100 10.65 3.93 -9.94
C MET A 100 11.06 4.00 -11.42
N PRO A 101 12.18 3.40 -11.87
CA PRO A 101 12.56 3.41 -13.29
C PRO A 101 11.49 2.77 -14.19
N LYS A 102 10.85 1.70 -13.71
CA LYS A 102 9.80 0.98 -14.47
C LYS A 102 8.53 1.81 -14.62
N VAL A 103 8.20 2.59 -13.60
CA VAL A 103 7.05 3.51 -13.63
C VAL A 103 7.28 4.63 -14.63
N LEU A 104 8.46 5.24 -14.60
CA LEU A 104 8.82 6.34 -15.51
C LEU A 104 8.98 5.88 -16.96
N ASP A 105 9.44 4.65 -17.18
CA ASP A 105 9.52 4.02 -18.50
C ASP A 105 8.17 3.50 -19.01
N LEU A 106 7.09 3.65 -18.24
CA LEU A 106 5.75 3.17 -18.54
C LEU A 106 5.71 1.67 -18.89
N SER A 107 6.56 0.89 -18.24
CA SER A 107 6.62 -0.55 -18.43
C SER A 107 5.27 -1.18 -18.16
N LEU A 108 4.73 -1.86 -19.16
CA LEU A 108 3.44 -2.54 -19.04
C LEU A 108 3.54 -3.67 -18.03
N ILE A 109 2.51 -3.82 -17.20
CA ILE A 109 2.33 -5.04 -16.43
C ILE A 109 1.87 -6.12 -17.42
N VAL A 110 2.82 -6.89 -17.91
CA VAL A 110 2.56 -8.02 -18.80
C VAL A 110 2.42 -9.27 -17.96
N GLY A 111 1.18 -9.74 -17.83
CA GLY A 111 0.85 -10.99 -17.15
C GLY A 111 0.77 -10.90 -15.64
N ASP A 112 0.03 -11.84 -15.08
CA ASP A 112 -0.26 -11.99 -13.66
C ASP A 112 1.02 -12.22 -12.82
N LYS A 113 1.72 -11.14 -12.49
CA LYS A 113 2.66 -11.08 -11.38
C LYS A 113 2.01 -10.43 -10.17
N SER A 114 0.71 -10.69 -9.99
CA SER A 114 0.07 -10.42 -8.72
C SER A 114 0.82 -11.21 -7.64
N PRO A 115 1.28 -10.56 -6.56
CA PRO A 115 1.88 -11.27 -5.43
C PRO A 115 0.89 -12.21 -4.71
N SER A 116 -0.32 -12.33 -5.21
CA SER A 116 -1.40 -13.11 -4.61
C SER A 116 -1.31 -14.63 -4.83
N LYS A 117 -0.24 -15.17 -5.41
CA LYS A 117 0.05 -16.60 -5.29
C LYS A 117 0.95 -16.86 -4.09
N MET A 118 0.49 -16.46 -2.91
CA MET A 118 0.93 -17.14 -1.71
C MET A 118 0.22 -18.49 -1.65
N LYS A 119 1.02 -19.53 -1.69
CA LYS A 119 0.63 -20.92 -1.41
C LYS A 119 0.13 -21.06 0.02
#